data_325444f78577d2ad9b3427484514de7e
#
_entry.id   325444f78577d2ad9b3427484514de7e
#
_cell.length_a   1.000
_cell.length_b   1.000
_cell.length_c   1.000
_cell.angle_alpha   90.00
_cell.angle_beta   90.00
_cell.angle_gamma   90.00
#
_symmetry.space_group_name_H-M   'P 1'
#
loop_
_entity.id
_entity.type
_entity.pdbx_description
1 polymer ?
#
loop_
_entity_poly.entity_id
_entity_poly.type
_entity_poly.pdbx_seq_one_letter_code
_entity_poly.pdbx_strand_id
1 'polypeptide(L)'
;MQRIALLGITGRAGSRIASELLARGHRVTGIARNTSDTPAQAGLTLQSADATRSDAIAPLIQGHDVLVSAMRFDGGPDAAVVLDAVRQAGVGRLLVVGGAGSLEVAPGVALIDSVDFPAAYRPEAEAGHAFLRTLRDVTDVDWTFVSPAAVFEPGARTGRFRIGGDAFMVDAEGRSAISMEDYAIAFADEIERPAHVRARFSVAY
;
A
#
# COMPACT_ATOMS: atom_id res chain seq x y z
N MET A 1 -6.03 18.76 4.53
CA MET A 1 -7.17 17.83 4.40
C MET A 1 -7.27 17.42 2.94
N GLN A 2 -7.21 16.13 2.63
CA GLN A 2 -7.27 15.54 1.28
C GLN A 2 -8.44 14.58 1.17
N ARG A 3 -8.89 14.31 -0.06
CA ARG A 3 -9.87 13.27 -0.40
C ARG A 3 -9.10 12.05 -0.91
N ILE A 4 -9.20 10.94 -0.20
CA ILE A 4 -8.40 9.75 -0.46
C ILE A 4 -9.34 8.60 -0.78
N ALA A 5 -9.17 8.00 -1.95
CA ALA A 5 -9.81 6.73 -2.28
C ALA A 5 -8.91 5.57 -1.83
N LEU A 6 -9.47 4.54 -1.20
CA LEU A 6 -8.73 3.42 -0.65
C LEU A 6 -9.35 2.09 -1.07
N LEU A 7 -8.65 1.38 -1.95
CA LEU A 7 -8.99 0.01 -2.34
C LEU A 7 -8.54 -0.95 -1.24
N GLY A 8 -9.42 -1.86 -0.85
CA GLY A 8 -9.12 -2.85 0.20
C GLY A 8 -9.33 -2.34 1.61
N ILE A 9 -10.31 -1.43 1.83
CA ILE A 9 -10.67 -0.86 3.14
C ILE A 9 -10.94 -1.93 4.21
N THR A 10 -11.47 -3.08 3.85
CA THR A 10 -11.79 -4.17 4.77
C THR A 10 -10.60 -5.06 5.11
N GLY A 11 -9.46 -4.85 4.44
CA GLY A 11 -8.23 -5.59 4.68
C GLY A 11 -7.51 -5.16 5.97
N ARG A 12 -6.59 -6.01 6.44
CA ARG A 12 -5.83 -5.78 7.69
C ARG A 12 -5.05 -4.47 7.65
N ALA A 13 -4.31 -4.20 6.58
CA ALA A 13 -3.56 -2.94 6.41
C ALA A 13 -4.48 -1.77 6.03
N GLY A 14 -5.41 -1.99 5.08
CA GLY A 14 -6.30 -0.95 4.58
C GLY A 14 -7.16 -0.32 5.67
N SER A 15 -7.72 -1.13 6.58
CA SER A 15 -8.52 -0.62 7.71
C SER A 15 -7.71 0.28 8.64
N ARG A 16 -6.43 -0.03 8.89
CA ARG A 16 -5.56 0.77 9.76
C ARG A 16 -5.10 2.05 9.09
N ILE A 17 -4.78 1.98 7.81
CA ILE A 17 -4.47 3.19 7.01
C ILE A 17 -5.69 4.11 7.00
N ALA A 18 -6.90 3.58 6.77
CA ALA A 18 -8.12 4.38 6.82
C ALA A 18 -8.33 5.04 8.19
N SER A 19 -8.15 4.28 9.29
CA SER A 19 -8.28 4.81 10.65
C SER A 19 -7.28 5.94 10.93
N GLU A 20 -6.02 5.78 10.52
CA GLU A 20 -4.99 6.82 10.68
C GLU A 20 -5.33 8.07 9.86
N LEU A 21 -5.74 7.92 8.61
CA LEU A 21 -6.12 9.04 7.74
C LEU A 21 -7.34 9.80 8.27
N LEU A 22 -8.36 9.09 8.76
CA LEU A 22 -9.54 9.70 9.35
C LEU A 22 -9.21 10.42 10.65
N ALA A 23 -8.34 9.84 11.51
CA ALA A 23 -7.86 10.49 12.73
C ALA A 23 -7.09 11.80 12.45
N ARG A 24 -6.43 11.91 11.29
CA ARG A 24 -5.76 13.13 10.81
C ARG A 24 -6.70 14.11 10.10
N GLY A 25 -8.00 13.82 10.04
CA GLY A 25 -9.00 14.71 9.45
C GLY A 25 -9.11 14.67 7.94
N HIS A 26 -8.56 13.64 7.27
CA HIS A 26 -8.80 13.41 5.85
C HIS A 26 -10.20 12.84 5.60
N ARG A 27 -10.67 12.91 4.34
CA ARG A 27 -11.88 12.24 3.88
C ARG A 27 -11.48 10.98 3.13
N VAL A 28 -12.05 9.84 3.52
CA VAL A 28 -11.72 8.54 2.93
C VAL A 28 -12.94 7.95 2.23
N THR A 29 -12.79 7.57 0.96
CA THR A 29 -13.73 6.71 0.25
C THR A 29 -13.14 5.31 0.23
N GLY A 30 -13.65 4.44 1.12
CA GLY A 30 -13.24 3.05 1.22
C GLY A 30 -13.95 2.17 0.21
N ILE A 31 -13.19 1.42 -0.58
CA ILE A 31 -13.71 0.58 -1.67
C ILE A 31 -13.33 -0.88 -1.39
N ALA A 32 -14.33 -1.78 -1.41
CA ALA A 32 -14.15 -3.22 -1.33
C ALA A 32 -15.35 -3.93 -2.00
N ARG A 33 -15.26 -5.22 -2.24
CA ARG A 33 -16.38 -6.01 -2.80
C ARG A 33 -17.58 -6.07 -1.86
N ASN A 34 -17.32 -6.14 -0.56
CA ASN A 34 -18.34 -6.07 0.48
C ASN A 34 -17.87 -5.10 1.58
N THR A 35 -18.71 -4.12 1.90
CA THR A 35 -18.45 -3.11 2.93
C THR A 35 -19.49 -3.12 4.06
N SER A 36 -20.44 -4.09 4.07
CA SER A 36 -21.57 -4.14 5.01
C SER A 36 -21.12 -4.18 6.49
N ASP A 37 -20.01 -4.84 6.76
CA ASP A 37 -19.50 -5.02 8.12
C ASP A 37 -18.52 -3.90 8.56
N THR A 38 -18.29 -2.91 7.70
CA THR A 38 -17.44 -1.77 8.03
C THR A 38 -18.25 -0.72 8.80
N PRO A 39 -17.88 -0.40 10.05
CA PRO A 39 -18.63 0.58 10.83
C PRO A 39 -18.63 1.95 10.17
N ALA A 40 -19.77 2.65 10.25
CA ALA A 40 -19.87 4.03 9.84
C ALA A 40 -18.96 4.91 10.73
N GLN A 41 -18.21 5.81 10.10
CA GLN A 41 -17.30 6.72 10.78
C GLN A 41 -17.35 8.10 10.11
N ALA A 42 -17.19 9.16 10.89
CA ALA A 42 -17.14 10.51 10.33
C ALA A 42 -15.98 10.66 9.33
N GLY A 43 -16.26 11.23 8.16
CA GLY A 43 -15.28 11.37 7.09
C GLY A 43 -15.07 10.12 6.22
N LEU A 44 -15.72 8.98 6.53
CA LEU A 44 -15.69 7.75 5.75
C LEU A 44 -16.94 7.62 4.87
N THR A 45 -16.72 7.41 3.59
CA THR A 45 -17.74 6.96 2.63
C THR A 45 -17.38 5.55 2.15
N LEU A 46 -18.35 4.65 2.05
CA LEU A 46 -18.11 3.28 1.62
C LEU A 46 -18.74 3.03 0.24
N GLN A 47 -18.00 2.34 -0.63
CA GLN A 47 -18.42 1.96 -1.95
C GLN A 47 -18.12 0.48 -2.21
N SER A 48 -19.02 -0.19 -2.92
CA SER A 48 -18.80 -1.59 -3.31
C SER A 48 -18.38 -1.66 -4.78
N ALA A 49 -17.21 -2.27 -5.03
CA ALA A 49 -16.72 -2.51 -6.39
C ALA A 49 -15.74 -3.67 -6.44
N ASP A 50 -15.60 -4.23 -7.64
CA ASP A 50 -14.53 -5.18 -7.97
C ASP A 50 -13.28 -4.40 -8.42
N ALA A 51 -12.25 -4.39 -7.57
CA ALA A 51 -11.02 -3.67 -7.82
C ALA A 51 -10.15 -4.27 -8.94
N THR A 52 -10.49 -5.46 -9.46
CA THR A 52 -9.80 -6.07 -10.61
C THR A 52 -10.24 -5.48 -11.95
N ARG A 53 -11.15 -4.51 -11.93
CA ARG A 53 -11.71 -3.85 -13.12
C ARG A 53 -11.51 -2.34 -13.04
N SER A 54 -10.71 -1.79 -13.93
CA SER A 54 -10.44 -0.34 -13.99
C SER A 54 -11.70 0.49 -14.23
N ASP A 55 -12.61 0.02 -15.09
CA ASP A 55 -13.89 0.67 -15.40
C ASP A 55 -14.86 0.71 -14.19
N ALA A 56 -14.75 -0.23 -13.26
CA ALA A 56 -15.52 -0.24 -12.02
C ALA A 56 -14.93 0.72 -10.95
N ILE A 57 -13.62 0.94 -10.98
CA ILE A 57 -12.92 1.78 -9.99
C ILE A 57 -12.93 3.26 -10.43
N ALA A 58 -12.63 3.55 -11.68
CA ALA A 58 -12.38 4.91 -12.17
C ALA A 58 -13.50 5.92 -11.82
N PRO A 59 -14.79 5.59 -11.99
CA PRO A 59 -15.86 6.52 -11.60
C PRO A 59 -15.92 6.80 -10.09
N LEU A 60 -15.50 5.83 -9.26
CA LEU A 60 -15.55 5.94 -7.80
C LEU A 60 -14.41 6.78 -7.23
N ILE A 61 -13.28 6.86 -7.94
CA ILE A 61 -12.10 7.59 -7.50
C ILE A 61 -11.98 8.97 -8.15
N GLN A 62 -12.84 9.31 -9.10
CA GLN A 62 -12.85 10.60 -9.75
C GLN A 62 -13.00 11.73 -8.72
N GLY A 63 -12.17 12.77 -8.86
CA GLY A 63 -12.15 13.91 -7.96
C GLY A 63 -11.50 13.67 -6.61
N HIS A 64 -10.83 12.53 -6.40
CA HIS A 64 -9.96 12.30 -5.25
C HIS A 64 -8.55 12.83 -5.53
N ASP A 65 -7.85 13.22 -4.48
CA ASP A 65 -6.48 13.74 -4.56
C ASP A 65 -5.47 12.58 -4.66
N VAL A 66 -5.79 11.45 -4.02
CA VAL A 66 -4.91 10.27 -3.90
C VAL A 66 -5.73 8.98 -4.04
N LEU A 67 -5.19 8.00 -4.77
CA LEU A 67 -5.62 6.61 -4.69
C LEU A 67 -4.63 5.81 -3.85
N VAL A 68 -5.14 5.07 -2.88
CA VAL A 68 -4.40 4.05 -2.11
C VAL A 68 -4.85 2.66 -2.55
N SER A 69 -3.89 1.81 -2.92
CA SER A 69 -4.12 0.38 -3.12
C SER A 69 -3.56 -0.41 -1.92
N ALA A 70 -4.46 -0.94 -1.09
CA ALA A 70 -4.16 -1.86 0.00
C ALA A 70 -4.71 -3.27 -0.30
N MET A 71 -4.68 -3.63 -1.58
CA MET A 71 -5.12 -4.93 -2.08
C MET A 71 -3.98 -5.94 -1.99
N ARG A 72 -4.34 -7.22 -1.95
CA ARG A 72 -3.37 -8.29 -2.22
C ARG A 72 -2.93 -8.23 -3.67
N PHE A 73 -1.71 -8.65 -3.92
CA PHE A 73 -1.19 -8.79 -5.29
C PHE A 73 -1.67 -10.11 -5.92
N ASP A 74 -1.59 -11.22 -5.18
CA ASP A 74 -2.11 -12.50 -5.64
C ASP A 74 -3.64 -12.52 -5.60
N GLY A 75 -4.27 -12.60 -6.79
CA GLY A 75 -5.73 -12.54 -6.96
C GLY A 75 -6.35 -11.15 -6.79
N GLY A 76 -5.54 -10.10 -6.68
CA GLY A 76 -5.95 -8.69 -6.70
C GLY A 76 -5.75 -8.04 -8.07
N PRO A 77 -5.97 -6.71 -8.16
CA PRO A 77 -5.67 -5.96 -9.38
C PRO A 77 -4.16 -5.92 -9.63
N ASP A 78 -3.75 -6.11 -10.87
CA ASP A 78 -2.38 -5.85 -11.29
C ASP A 78 -2.11 -4.33 -11.43
N ALA A 79 -0.84 -3.98 -11.68
CA ALA A 79 -0.45 -2.58 -11.82
C ALA A 79 -1.14 -1.89 -13.02
N ALA A 80 -1.38 -2.62 -14.11
CA ALA A 80 -2.01 -2.07 -15.30
C ALA A 80 -3.45 -1.63 -15.02
N VAL A 81 -4.23 -2.47 -14.32
CA VAL A 81 -5.61 -2.16 -13.92
C VAL A 81 -5.66 -0.92 -13.02
N VAL A 82 -4.78 -0.85 -12.02
CA VAL A 82 -4.75 0.28 -11.08
C VAL A 82 -4.33 1.58 -11.78
N LEU A 83 -3.31 1.53 -12.61
CA LEU A 83 -2.80 2.67 -13.39
C LEU A 83 -3.85 3.16 -14.41
N ASP A 84 -4.55 2.24 -15.06
CA ASP A 84 -5.61 2.57 -16.01
C ASP A 84 -6.76 3.30 -15.30
N ALA A 85 -7.20 2.81 -14.13
CA ALA A 85 -8.22 3.49 -13.33
C ALA A 85 -7.78 4.90 -12.89
N VAL A 86 -6.53 5.06 -12.43
CA VAL A 86 -5.95 6.34 -12.04
C VAL A 86 -5.95 7.34 -13.20
N ARG A 87 -5.53 6.89 -14.39
CA ARG A 87 -5.49 7.71 -15.61
C ARG A 87 -6.90 8.11 -16.08
N GLN A 88 -7.83 7.16 -16.12
CA GLN A 88 -9.23 7.42 -16.50
C GLN A 88 -9.90 8.43 -15.55
N ALA A 89 -9.62 8.36 -14.26
CA ALA A 89 -10.20 9.23 -13.25
C ALA A 89 -9.49 10.60 -13.12
N GLY A 90 -8.32 10.76 -13.72
CA GLY A 90 -7.49 11.97 -13.58
C GLY A 90 -6.88 12.14 -12.18
N VAL A 91 -6.65 11.04 -11.44
CA VAL A 91 -5.99 11.06 -10.13
C VAL A 91 -4.48 11.05 -10.33
N GLY A 92 -3.77 12.08 -9.90
CA GLY A 92 -2.32 12.22 -10.15
C GLY A 92 -1.43 11.43 -9.18
N ARG A 93 -1.94 11.00 -8.03
CA ARG A 93 -1.16 10.40 -6.94
C ARG A 93 -1.64 8.99 -6.60
N LEU A 94 -0.73 8.01 -6.60
CA LEU A 94 -0.98 6.61 -6.26
C LEU A 94 -0.03 6.17 -5.14
N LEU A 95 -0.56 5.63 -4.04
CA LEU A 95 0.24 4.90 -3.06
C LEU A 95 -0.18 3.44 -3.00
N VAL A 96 0.79 2.55 -2.94
CA VAL A 96 0.58 1.10 -2.92
C VAL A 96 1.15 0.51 -1.64
N VAL A 97 0.33 -0.24 -0.91
CA VAL A 97 0.80 -1.12 0.16
C VAL A 97 1.60 -2.24 -0.49
N GLY A 98 2.89 -2.18 -0.34
CA GLY A 98 3.84 -3.11 -0.94
C GLY A 98 4.04 -4.39 -0.13
N GLY A 99 5.08 -5.12 -0.48
CA GLY A 99 5.54 -6.30 0.22
C GLY A 99 7.05 -6.27 0.47
N ALA A 100 7.52 -7.12 1.39
CA ALA A 100 8.93 -7.27 1.70
C ALA A 100 9.70 -8.09 0.65
N GLY A 101 9.02 -8.94 -0.13
CA GLY A 101 9.66 -9.91 -1.02
C GLY A 101 10.62 -9.31 -2.05
N SER A 102 10.38 -8.07 -2.48
CA SER A 102 11.24 -7.35 -3.43
C SER A 102 12.32 -6.49 -2.78
N LEU A 103 12.44 -6.47 -1.45
CA LEU A 103 13.52 -5.77 -0.74
C LEU A 103 14.84 -6.52 -0.91
N GLU A 104 15.95 -5.79 -1.01
CA GLU A 104 17.27 -6.34 -1.26
C GLU A 104 17.95 -6.80 0.04
N VAL A 105 18.29 -8.08 0.12
CA VAL A 105 19.11 -8.68 1.18
C VAL A 105 20.60 -8.51 0.92
N ALA A 106 20.98 -8.30 -0.34
CA ALA A 106 22.28 -7.90 -0.82
C ALA A 106 22.08 -7.09 -2.11
N PRO A 107 23.07 -6.32 -2.58
CA PRO A 107 22.93 -5.54 -3.82
C PRO A 107 22.45 -6.40 -4.99
N GLY A 108 21.26 -6.07 -5.52
CA GLY A 108 20.63 -6.78 -6.63
C GLY A 108 20.02 -8.15 -6.30
N VAL A 109 20.02 -8.58 -5.04
CA VAL A 109 19.42 -9.86 -4.62
C VAL A 109 18.19 -9.58 -3.77
N ALA A 110 17.00 -9.88 -4.31
CA ALA A 110 15.76 -9.68 -3.58
C ALA A 110 15.52 -10.78 -2.51
N LEU A 111 14.80 -10.43 -1.45
CA LEU A 111 14.44 -11.38 -0.39
C LEU A 111 13.74 -12.64 -0.95
N ILE A 112 12.90 -12.49 -1.97
CA ILE A 112 12.19 -13.61 -2.62
C ILE A 112 13.15 -14.61 -3.27
N ASP A 113 14.37 -14.19 -3.65
CA ASP A 113 15.39 -15.05 -4.28
C ASP A 113 16.22 -15.80 -3.23
N SER A 114 16.00 -15.55 -1.94
CA SER A 114 16.68 -16.26 -0.86
C SER A 114 16.24 -17.73 -0.82
N VAL A 115 17.19 -18.61 -0.50
CA VAL A 115 16.95 -20.09 -0.43
C VAL A 115 15.84 -20.42 0.57
N ASP A 116 15.80 -19.70 1.67
CA ASP A 116 14.84 -19.95 2.77
C ASP A 116 13.54 -19.15 2.63
N PHE A 117 13.27 -18.53 1.47
CA PHE A 117 12.02 -17.77 1.30
C PHE A 117 10.80 -18.72 1.38
N PRO A 118 9.84 -18.46 2.30
CA PRO A 118 8.76 -19.42 2.54
C PRO A 118 7.86 -19.57 1.31
N ALA A 119 7.69 -20.81 0.85
CA ALA A 119 6.92 -21.14 -0.37
C ALA A 119 5.47 -20.64 -0.32
N ALA A 120 4.86 -20.61 0.88
CA ALA A 120 3.48 -20.14 1.07
C ALA A 120 3.28 -18.64 0.72
N TYR A 121 4.32 -17.82 0.79
CA TYR A 121 4.25 -16.39 0.46
C TYR A 121 4.76 -16.07 -0.94
N ARG A 122 5.30 -17.06 -1.67
CA ARG A 122 5.92 -16.84 -2.97
C ARG A 122 4.96 -16.27 -4.02
N PRO A 123 3.72 -16.75 -4.20
CA PRO A 123 2.81 -16.18 -5.19
C PRO A 123 2.53 -14.68 -4.94
N GLU A 124 2.26 -14.30 -3.69
CA GLU A 124 2.03 -12.91 -3.31
C GLU A 124 3.29 -12.04 -3.54
N ALA A 125 4.48 -12.56 -3.19
CA ALA A 125 5.74 -11.86 -3.34
C ALA A 125 6.12 -11.67 -4.82
N GLU A 126 5.93 -12.68 -5.67
CA GLU A 126 6.17 -12.62 -7.11
C GLU A 126 5.26 -11.59 -7.79
N ALA A 127 3.95 -11.64 -7.47
CA ALA A 127 2.97 -10.68 -7.98
C ALA A 127 3.29 -9.25 -7.52
N GLY A 128 3.66 -9.06 -6.24
CA GLY A 128 4.07 -7.75 -5.71
C GLY A 128 5.37 -7.22 -6.35
N HIS A 129 6.34 -8.09 -6.63
CA HIS A 129 7.57 -7.73 -7.33
C HIS A 129 7.27 -7.33 -8.79
N ALA A 130 6.40 -8.06 -9.48
CA ALA A 130 5.96 -7.72 -10.82
C ALA A 130 5.23 -6.37 -10.86
N PHE A 131 4.37 -6.11 -9.87
CA PHE A 131 3.67 -4.82 -9.71
C PHE A 131 4.68 -3.67 -9.58
N LEU A 132 5.67 -3.79 -8.70
CA LEU A 132 6.70 -2.77 -8.52
C LEU A 132 7.52 -2.54 -9.79
N ARG A 133 7.89 -3.60 -10.52
CA ARG A 133 8.60 -3.48 -11.80
C ARG A 133 7.80 -2.65 -12.81
N THR A 134 6.49 -2.91 -12.93
CA THR A 134 5.63 -2.12 -13.81
C THR A 134 5.59 -0.65 -13.38
N LEU A 135 5.51 -0.36 -12.07
CA LEU A 135 5.52 1.03 -11.59
C LEU A 135 6.81 1.76 -11.92
N ARG A 136 7.96 1.08 -11.88
CA ARG A 136 9.27 1.70 -12.18
C ARG A 136 9.38 2.29 -13.58
N ASP A 137 8.59 1.79 -14.53
CA ASP A 137 8.53 2.29 -15.90
C ASP A 137 7.52 3.43 -16.09
N VAL A 138 6.75 3.78 -15.02
CA VAL A 138 5.69 4.81 -15.07
C VAL A 138 6.24 6.18 -14.74
N THR A 139 6.03 7.15 -15.64
CA THR A 139 6.49 8.54 -15.49
C THR A 139 5.37 9.56 -15.43
N ASP A 140 4.15 9.18 -15.78
CA ASP A 140 2.97 10.04 -15.89
C ASP A 140 2.06 10.02 -14.66
N VAL A 141 2.33 9.15 -13.69
CA VAL A 141 1.65 9.07 -12.39
C VAL A 141 2.67 9.21 -11.28
N ASP A 142 2.38 10.02 -10.27
CA ASP A 142 3.21 10.15 -9.07
C ASP A 142 2.91 8.99 -8.13
N TRP A 143 3.59 7.87 -8.32
CA TRP A 143 3.40 6.67 -7.50
C TRP A 143 4.39 6.58 -6.33
N THR A 144 3.99 5.90 -5.25
CA THR A 144 4.88 5.43 -4.18
C THR A 144 4.52 4.00 -3.81
N PHE A 145 5.53 3.15 -3.69
CA PHE A 145 5.38 1.77 -3.25
C PHE A 145 6.00 1.62 -1.85
N VAL A 146 5.16 1.39 -0.84
CA VAL A 146 5.59 1.33 0.56
C VAL A 146 5.78 -0.13 0.98
N SER A 147 7.03 -0.57 1.10
CA SER A 147 7.35 -1.95 1.51
C SER A 147 7.34 -2.06 3.03
N PRO A 148 6.52 -2.94 3.63
CA PRO A 148 6.63 -3.26 5.04
C PRO A 148 7.84 -4.14 5.32
N ALA A 149 8.19 -4.33 6.58
CA ALA A 149 9.07 -5.39 7.05
C ALA A 149 8.48 -6.78 6.78
N ALA A 150 9.30 -7.86 6.90
CA ALA A 150 8.87 -9.23 6.65
C ALA A 150 7.75 -9.68 7.59
N VAL A 151 7.84 -9.34 8.87
CA VAL A 151 6.75 -9.54 9.84
C VAL A 151 5.91 -8.28 9.87
N PHE A 152 4.71 -8.37 9.28
CA PHE A 152 3.76 -7.27 9.12
C PHE A 152 2.42 -7.67 9.71
N GLU A 153 2.21 -7.30 10.98
CA GLU A 153 1.08 -7.76 11.79
C GLU A 153 0.46 -6.62 12.61
N PRO A 154 -0.80 -6.76 13.08
CA PRO A 154 -1.36 -5.84 14.06
C PRO A 154 -0.48 -5.76 15.30
N GLY A 155 -0.29 -4.57 15.85
CA GLY A 155 0.55 -4.37 17.01
C GLY A 155 0.39 -3.00 17.65
N ALA A 156 1.37 -2.57 18.42
CA ALA A 156 1.34 -1.26 19.07
C ALA A 156 1.55 -0.12 18.06
N ARG A 157 0.83 0.99 18.28
CA ARG A 157 1.07 2.26 17.61
C ARG A 157 2.10 3.05 18.43
N THR A 158 3.37 2.88 18.12
CA THR A 158 4.47 3.48 18.89
C THR A 158 4.91 4.84 18.33
N GLY A 159 4.74 5.06 17.02
CA GLY A 159 5.25 6.21 16.30
C GLY A 159 6.79 6.21 16.14
N ARG A 160 7.43 5.08 16.38
CA ARG A 160 8.90 4.92 16.32
C ARG A 160 9.26 3.81 15.35
N PHE A 161 9.80 4.17 14.21
CA PHE A 161 10.21 3.25 13.15
C PHE A 161 11.31 3.89 12.30
N ARG A 162 11.97 3.08 11.49
CA ARG A 162 12.97 3.52 10.52
C ARG A 162 12.35 3.55 9.13
N ILE A 163 12.78 4.51 8.33
CA ILE A 163 12.49 4.59 6.90
C ILE A 163 13.75 4.16 6.16
N GLY A 164 13.61 3.24 5.22
CA GLY A 164 14.67 2.77 4.32
C GLY A 164 14.27 2.93 2.85
N GLY A 165 15.20 2.58 1.97
CA GLY A 165 14.97 2.53 0.52
C GLY A 165 14.68 1.09 0.05
N ASP A 166 15.55 0.57 -0.83
CA ASP A 166 15.44 -0.77 -1.39
C ASP A 166 15.95 -1.88 -0.45
N ALA A 167 16.78 -1.55 0.55
CA ALA A 167 17.38 -2.53 1.43
C ALA A 167 16.36 -3.19 2.39
N PHE A 168 16.52 -4.49 2.60
CA PHE A 168 15.82 -5.25 3.62
C PHE A 168 16.36 -4.87 5.00
N MET A 169 15.53 -4.31 5.85
CA MET A 169 15.92 -3.84 7.17
C MET A 169 15.64 -4.89 8.24
N VAL A 170 16.61 -5.02 9.16
CA VAL A 170 16.50 -5.85 10.37
C VAL A 170 16.89 -5.04 11.60
N ASP A 171 16.42 -5.46 12.78
CA ASP A 171 16.87 -4.96 14.08
C ASP A 171 18.21 -5.58 14.50
N ALA A 172 18.68 -5.26 15.71
CA ALA A 172 19.96 -5.78 16.24
C ALA A 172 19.96 -7.31 16.46
N GLU A 173 18.79 -7.90 16.58
CA GLU A 173 18.56 -9.33 16.73
C GLU A 173 18.32 -10.05 15.38
N GLY A 174 18.42 -9.33 14.26
CA GLY A 174 18.22 -9.87 12.91
C GLY A 174 16.76 -10.04 12.50
N ARG A 175 15.81 -9.45 13.23
CA ARG A 175 14.36 -9.55 12.92
C ARG A 175 13.92 -8.38 12.05
N SER A 176 13.11 -8.65 11.04
CA SER A 176 12.46 -7.63 10.22
C SER A 176 10.99 -7.57 10.59
N ALA A 177 10.56 -6.53 11.31
CA ALA A 177 9.20 -6.39 11.81
C ALA A 177 8.72 -4.94 11.78
N ILE A 178 7.41 -4.77 11.60
CA ILE A 178 6.68 -3.50 11.77
C ILE A 178 5.23 -3.80 12.13
N SER A 179 4.64 -3.05 13.05
CA SER A 179 3.20 -3.11 13.29
C SER A 179 2.45 -2.44 12.13
N MET A 180 1.25 -2.94 11.83
CA MET A 180 0.38 -2.32 10.84
C MET A 180 -0.03 -0.90 11.25
N GLU A 181 -0.08 -0.62 12.55
CA GLU A 181 -0.39 0.67 13.12
C GLU A 181 0.74 1.70 12.87
N ASP A 182 2.00 1.33 13.09
CA ASP A 182 3.13 2.20 12.78
C ASP A 182 3.37 2.35 11.28
N TYR A 183 3.15 1.28 10.52
CA TYR A 183 3.15 1.34 9.06
C TYR A 183 2.10 2.33 8.53
N ALA A 184 0.89 2.36 9.12
CA ALA A 184 -0.16 3.30 8.74
C ALA A 184 0.25 4.77 9.00
N ILE A 185 1.04 5.04 10.06
CA ILE A 185 1.62 6.36 10.32
C ILE A 185 2.56 6.75 9.17
N ALA A 186 3.54 5.89 8.84
CA ALA A 186 4.49 6.16 7.76
C ALA A 186 3.79 6.36 6.40
N PHE A 187 2.74 5.57 6.15
CA PHE A 187 1.94 5.66 4.94
C PHE A 187 1.18 6.99 4.85
N ALA A 188 0.54 7.42 5.95
CA ALA A 188 -0.14 8.71 6.02
C ALA A 188 0.83 9.90 5.95
N ASP A 189 2.01 9.79 6.56
CA ASP A 189 3.07 10.82 6.46
C ASP A 189 3.50 11.04 5.01
N GLU A 190 3.65 9.97 4.22
CA GLU A 190 3.98 10.06 2.79
C GLU A 190 2.85 10.67 1.95
N ILE A 191 1.59 10.47 2.32
CA ILE A 191 0.45 11.14 1.68
C ILE A 191 0.49 12.64 1.96
N GLU A 192 0.72 13.05 3.22
CA GLU A 192 0.72 14.45 3.63
C GLU A 192 1.97 15.21 3.17
N ARG A 193 3.11 14.55 3.14
CA ARG A 193 4.42 15.10 2.81
C ARG A 193 5.17 14.15 1.85
N PRO A 194 4.85 14.19 0.55
CA PRO A 194 5.44 13.31 -0.43
C PRO A 194 6.97 13.48 -0.50
N ALA A 195 7.70 12.47 -0.04
CA ALA A 195 9.16 12.42 -0.08
C ALA A 195 9.68 11.37 -1.07
N HIS A 196 8.84 10.41 -1.45
CA HIS A 196 9.23 9.26 -2.27
C HIS A 196 8.35 9.14 -3.53
N VAL A 197 8.31 10.23 -4.32
CA VAL A 197 7.56 10.28 -5.58
C VAL A 197 8.28 9.46 -6.65
N ARG A 198 7.55 8.56 -7.31
CA ARG A 198 8.06 7.57 -8.29
C ARG A 198 9.20 6.73 -7.70
N ALA A 199 9.00 6.32 -6.46
CA ALA A 199 9.99 5.56 -5.72
C ALA A 199 9.33 4.51 -4.80
N ARG A 200 10.15 3.56 -4.37
CA ARG A 200 9.84 2.68 -3.26
C ARG A 200 10.57 3.18 -2.01
N PHE A 201 9.92 3.06 -0.87
CA PHE A 201 10.60 3.08 0.43
C PHE A 201 10.12 1.93 1.31
N SER A 202 10.89 1.61 2.34
CA SER A 202 10.57 0.55 3.29
C SER A 202 10.43 1.09 4.71
N VAL A 203 9.66 0.35 5.54
CA VAL A 203 9.37 0.71 6.93
C VAL A 203 9.64 -0.49 7.83
N ALA A 204 10.46 -0.33 8.87
CA ALA A 204 10.77 -1.38 9.87
C ALA A 204 11.16 -0.76 11.21
N TYR A 205 11.14 -1.57 12.26
CA TYR A 205 11.73 -1.24 13.57
C TYR A 205 13.25 -1.29 13.54
#